data_ff291d3cd038eb46e2a5eda9ba104b7b
#
_entry.id   ff291d3cd038eb46e2a5eda9ba104b7b
#
_cell.length_a   1.000
_cell.length_b   1.000
_cell.length_c   1.000
_cell.angle_alpha   90.00
_cell.angle_beta   90.00
_cell.angle_gamma   90.00
#
_symmetry.space_group_name_H-M   'P 1'
#
loop_
_entity.id
_entity.type
_entity.pdbx_description
1 polymer ?
#
loop_
_entity_poly.entity_id
_entity_poly.type
_entity_poly.pdbx_seq_one_letter_code
_entity_poly.pdbx_strand_id
1 'polypeptide(L)'
;MITVKEYRGHIRNWEELCERLGIDLSLSREEREKEILIKAYQTWGYEMADHMYGMFAFALWDDEEKKLFCLRDQFGTKPFYYYETEDGQLLYGTMIRDIMKQPGFVKELNEEMLQLYLSLTYVAGENTFFRGLKKLMPGRYLIWKDGKVEIHRYWTPKFQPDESKSLEDWADEIHSTIQEIMPEVKTADEKVESFLSGGVDSSYVLAMSDAEQADGCGYEEERFDESVLAEKT
;
A
#
# COMPACT_ATOMS: atom_id res chain seq x y z
N MET A 1 -20.45 4.24 -16.37
CA MET A 1 -20.17 5.03 -15.11
C MET A 1 -19.09 4.30 -14.32
N ILE A 2 -18.08 5.04 -13.80
CA ILE A 2 -17.00 4.47 -12.97
C ILE A 2 -17.37 4.61 -11.49
N THR A 3 -17.16 3.55 -10.71
CA THR A 3 -17.49 3.52 -9.28
C THR A 3 -16.32 2.95 -8.48
N VAL A 4 -15.92 3.63 -7.42
CA VAL A 4 -14.94 3.10 -6.44
C VAL A 4 -15.63 2.05 -5.58
N LYS A 5 -15.17 0.81 -5.65
CA LYS A 5 -15.70 -0.34 -4.90
C LYS A 5 -14.92 -0.64 -3.63
N GLU A 6 -13.63 -0.40 -3.66
CA GLU A 6 -12.71 -0.57 -2.55
C GLU A 6 -11.64 0.51 -2.64
N TYR A 7 -11.27 1.10 -1.52
CA TYR A 7 -10.14 2.01 -1.43
C TYR A 7 -9.56 1.99 -0.02
N ARG A 8 -8.26 1.86 0.05
CA ARG A 8 -7.52 1.99 1.30
C ARG A 8 -6.18 2.66 1.03
N GLY A 9 -5.91 3.74 1.74
CA GLY A 9 -4.62 4.39 1.63
C GLY A 9 -4.66 5.91 1.64
N HIS A 10 -3.66 6.46 0.97
CA HIS A 10 -3.47 7.89 0.81
C HIS A 10 -2.71 8.18 -0.48
N ILE A 11 -3.21 9.12 -1.26
CA ILE A 11 -2.58 9.64 -2.48
C ILE A 11 -1.77 10.87 -2.07
N ARG A 12 -0.43 10.80 -2.18
CA ARG A 12 0.46 11.89 -1.72
C ARG A 12 0.44 13.10 -2.63
N ASN A 13 0.49 12.90 -3.93
CA ASN A 13 0.46 13.98 -4.91
C ASN A 13 -0.96 14.44 -5.29
N TRP A 14 -1.87 14.44 -4.30
CA TRP A 14 -3.28 14.76 -4.52
C TRP A 14 -3.51 16.20 -5.01
N GLU A 15 -2.68 17.18 -4.59
CA GLU A 15 -2.80 18.57 -5.02
C GLU A 15 -2.52 18.72 -6.53
N GLU A 16 -1.40 18.16 -6.98
CA GLU A 16 -1.04 18.09 -8.41
C GLU A 16 -2.15 17.40 -9.23
N LEU A 17 -2.66 16.28 -8.73
CA LEU A 17 -3.72 15.55 -9.42
C LEU A 17 -5.03 16.33 -9.47
N CYS A 18 -5.39 17.04 -8.40
CA CYS A 18 -6.57 17.89 -8.39
C CYS A 18 -6.47 19.01 -9.43
N GLU A 19 -5.31 19.66 -9.53
CA GLU A 19 -5.08 20.70 -10.54
C GLU A 19 -5.20 20.13 -11.95
N ARG A 20 -4.52 19.02 -12.23
CA ARG A 20 -4.50 18.37 -13.55
C ARG A 20 -5.87 17.84 -13.99
N LEU A 21 -6.67 17.35 -13.04
CA LEU A 21 -7.97 16.73 -13.29
C LEU A 21 -9.16 17.67 -13.06
N GLY A 22 -8.92 18.92 -12.65
CA GLY A 22 -9.96 19.91 -12.39
C GLY A 22 -10.89 19.47 -11.24
N ILE A 23 -10.31 19.05 -10.11
CA ILE A 23 -11.03 18.62 -8.91
C ILE A 23 -11.05 19.75 -7.90
N ASP A 24 -12.20 19.95 -7.23
CA ASP A 24 -12.36 20.98 -6.23
C ASP A 24 -11.55 20.64 -4.95
N LEU A 25 -10.65 21.54 -4.59
CA LEU A 25 -9.80 21.40 -3.39
C LEU A 25 -10.58 21.52 -2.07
N SER A 26 -11.80 22.05 -2.10
CA SER A 26 -12.64 22.20 -0.91
C SER A 26 -13.31 20.90 -0.44
N LEU A 27 -13.25 19.86 -1.26
CA LEU A 27 -13.77 18.53 -0.93
C LEU A 27 -13.05 17.95 0.29
N SER A 28 -13.78 17.16 1.08
CA SER A 28 -13.16 16.35 2.12
C SER A 28 -12.12 15.40 1.51
N ARG A 29 -11.13 14.98 2.30
CA ARG A 29 -10.09 14.05 1.83
C ARG A 29 -10.69 12.81 1.16
N GLU A 30 -11.68 12.20 1.79
CA GLU A 30 -12.30 10.98 1.28
C GLU A 30 -13.00 11.19 -0.07
N GLU A 31 -13.76 12.27 -0.21
CA GLU A 31 -14.44 12.63 -1.46
C GLU A 31 -13.44 12.95 -2.56
N ARG A 32 -12.42 13.73 -2.24
CA ARG A 32 -11.37 14.15 -3.16
C ARG A 32 -10.57 12.96 -3.70
N GLU A 33 -10.11 12.06 -2.83
CA GLU A 33 -9.36 10.87 -3.24
C GLU A 33 -10.21 9.94 -4.11
N LYS A 34 -11.50 9.76 -3.81
CA LYS A 34 -12.42 9.01 -4.68
C LYS A 34 -12.59 9.67 -6.04
N GLU A 35 -12.71 11.00 -6.08
CA GLU A 35 -12.85 11.73 -7.34
C GLU A 35 -11.57 11.68 -8.17
N ILE A 36 -10.40 11.74 -7.52
CA ILE A 36 -9.10 11.52 -8.18
C ILE A 36 -9.08 10.16 -8.86
N LEU A 37 -9.44 9.09 -8.15
CA LEU A 37 -9.43 7.74 -8.72
C LEU A 37 -10.34 7.63 -9.96
N ILE A 38 -11.55 8.19 -9.89
CA ILE A 38 -12.50 8.14 -10.99
C ILE A 38 -12.00 8.95 -12.20
N LYS A 39 -11.59 10.20 -11.99
CA LYS A 39 -11.13 11.08 -13.07
C LYS A 39 -9.80 10.63 -13.66
N ALA A 40 -8.88 10.15 -12.84
CA ALA A 40 -7.62 9.60 -13.30
C ALA A 40 -7.84 8.39 -14.23
N TYR A 41 -8.73 7.47 -13.83
CA TYR A 41 -9.09 6.35 -14.67
C TYR A 41 -9.76 6.77 -15.98
N GLN A 42 -10.67 7.74 -15.94
CA GLN A 42 -11.33 8.29 -17.14
C GLN A 42 -10.35 8.99 -18.08
N THR A 43 -9.34 9.65 -17.54
CA THR A 43 -8.39 10.45 -18.33
C THR A 43 -7.25 9.59 -18.89
N TRP A 44 -6.70 8.69 -18.09
CA TRP A 44 -5.48 7.94 -18.42
C TRP A 44 -5.68 6.44 -18.50
N GLY A 45 -6.87 5.92 -18.18
CA GLY A 45 -7.10 4.47 -18.15
C GLY A 45 -6.13 3.78 -17.18
N TYR A 46 -5.48 2.71 -17.65
CA TYR A 46 -4.52 1.96 -16.84
C TYR A 46 -3.21 2.71 -16.56
N GLU A 47 -2.86 3.69 -17.40
CA GLU A 47 -1.67 4.55 -17.22
C GLU A 47 -1.81 5.50 -16.02
N MET A 48 -3.00 5.59 -15.41
CA MET A 48 -3.18 6.33 -14.16
C MET A 48 -2.17 5.90 -13.08
N ALA A 49 -1.73 4.64 -13.12
CA ALA A 49 -0.74 4.08 -12.20
C ALA A 49 0.61 4.82 -12.23
N ASP A 50 0.98 5.41 -13.38
CA ASP A 50 2.24 6.14 -13.57
C ASP A 50 2.15 7.59 -13.08
N HIS A 51 0.94 8.09 -12.83
CA HIS A 51 0.68 9.45 -12.37
C HIS A 51 0.40 9.57 -10.89
N MET A 52 0.23 8.45 -10.20
CA MET A 52 -0.17 8.42 -8.79
C MET A 52 0.99 8.02 -7.89
N TYR A 53 1.24 8.82 -6.86
CA TYR A 53 2.22 8.54 -5.83
C TYR A 53 1.55 8.44 -4.47
N GLY A 54 1.94 7.45 -3.67
CA GLY A 54 1.37 7.26 -2.35
C GLY A 54 1.33 5.80 -1.90
N MET A 55 0.53 5.55 -0.90
CA MET A 55 0.31 4.24 -0.29
C MET A 55 -1.14 3.87 -0.49
N PHE A 56 -1.47 3.05 -1.47
CA PHE A 56 -2.87 2.75 -1.78
C PHE A 56 -3.09 1.38 -2.41
N ALA A 57 -4.30 0.89 -2.19
CA ALA A 57 -4.87 -0.21 -2.95
C ALA A 57 -6.35 0.10 -3.18
N PHE A 58 -6.84 -0.14 -4.40
CA PHE A 58 -8.22 0.15 -4.74
C PHE A 58 -8.80 -0.78 -5.81
N ALA A 59 -10.11 -0.76 -5.93
CA ALA A 59 -10.88 -1.41 -6.98
C ALA A 59 -11.91 -0.44 -7.57
N LEU A 60 -11.90 -0.32 -8.89
CA LEU A 60 -12.85 0.46 -9.68
C LEU A 60 -13.71 -0.47 -10.54
N TRP A 61 -15.02 -0.25 -10.52
CA TRP A 61 -15.94 -0.89 -11.43
C TRP A 61 -16.27 0.04 -12.60
N ASP A 62 -16.02 -0.43 -13.80
CA ASP A 62 -16.42 0.23 -15.04
C ASP A 62 -17.71 -0.40 -15.56
N ASP A 63 -18.80 0.34 -15.44
CA ASP A 63 -20.12 -0.15 -15.79
C ASP A 63 -20.37 -0.23 -17.31
N GLU A 64 -19.64 0.51 -18.10
CA GLU A 64 -19.72 0.48 -19.57
C GLU A 64 -18.98 -0.73 -20.14
N GLU A 65 -17.76 -0.96 -19.68
CA GLU A 65 -16.92 -2.07 -20.10
C GLU A 65 -17.22 -3.37 -19.35
N LYS A 66 -18.06 -3.34 -18.30
CA LYS A 66 -18.38 -4.48 -17.41
C LYS A 66 -17.11 -5.14 -16.86
N LYS A 67 -16.16 -4.34 -16.41
CA LYS A 67 -14.87 -4.81 -15.89
C LYS A 67 -14.56 -4.23 -14.53
N LEU A 68 -13.82 -4.98 -13.74
CA LEU A 68 -13.20 -4.53 -12.50
C LEU A 68 -11.73 -4.25 -12.76
N PHE A 69 -11.27 -3.08 -12.34
CA PHE A 69 -9.87 -2.69 -12.34
C PHE A 69 -9.38 -2.52 -10.90
N CYS A 70 -8.39 -3.30 -10.51
CA CYS A 70 -7.79 -3.21 -9.19
C CYS A 70 -6.32 -2.84 -9.31
N LEU A 71 -5.84 -1.95 -8.44
CA LEU A 71 -4.45 -1.51 -8.47
C LEU A 71 -3.88 -1.51 -7.05
N ARG A 72 -2.61 -1.89 -6.93
CA ARG A 72 -1.82 -1.83 -5.71
C ARG A 72 -0.57 -0.99 -5.93
N ASP A 73 -0.23 -0.14 -4.96
CA ASP A 73 0.89 0.79 -5.05
C ASP A 73 2.24 0.10 -5.34
N GLN A 74 3.23 0.88 -5.73
CA GLN A 74 4.54 0.43 -6.19
C GLN A 74 5.24 -0.49 -5.19
N PHE A 75 5.18 -0.17 -3.90
CA PHE A 75 5.83 -0.92 -2.82
C PHE A 75 4.88 -1.91 -2.13
N GLY A 76 3.57 -1.88 -2.49
CA GLY A 76 2.56 -2.73 -1.87
C GLY A 76 2.31 -2.41 -0.40
N THR A 77 2.42 -1.13 -0.04
CA THR A 77 2.24 -0.64 1.33
C THR A 77 0.85 -0.96 1.86
N LYS A 78 -0.17 -0.85 1.00
CA LYS A 78 -1.50 -1.33 1.34
C LYS A 78 -1.73 -2.71 0.75
N PRO A 79 -2.29 -3.66 1.51
CA PRO A 79 -2.58 -4.99 1.00
C PRO A 79 -3.77 -4.96 0.03
N PHE A 80 -3.75 -5.88 -0.94
CA PHE A 80 -4.90 -6.20 -1.78
C PHE A 80 -4.91 -7.70 -2.06
N TYR A 81 -6.07 -8.32 -1.91
CA TYR A 81 -6.26 -9.76 -2.08
C TYR A 81 -7.40 -10.03 -3.06
N TYR A 82 -7.34 -11.18 -3.73
CA TYR A 82 -8.39 -11.62 -4.63
C TYR A 82 -8.52 -13.15 -4.60
N TYR A 83 -9.71 -13.62 -4.89
CA TYR A 83 -10.06 -15.03 -4.93
C TYR A 83 -11.04 -15.27 -6.08
N GLU A 84 -10.72 -16.19 -6.98
CA GLU A 84 -11.57 -16.60 -8.08
C GLU A 84 -12.44 -17.77 -7.61
N THR A 85 -13.76 -17.59 -7.64
CA THR A 85 -14.72 -18.64 -7.29
C THR A 85 -14.88 -19.63 -8.44
N GLU A 86 -15.40 -20.84 -8.16
CA GLU A 86 -15.64 -21.87 -9.18
C GLU A 86 -16.62 -21.43 -10.26
N ASP A 87 -17.56 -20.55 -9.94
CA ASP A 87 -18.54 -19.98 -10.87
C ASP A 87 -18.04 -18.73 -11.62
N GLY A 88 -16.74 -18.42 -11.52
CA GLY A 88 -16.07 -17.35 -12.26
C GLY A 88 -16.28 -15.95 -11.71
N GLN A 89 -16.82 -15.80 -10.48
CA GLN A 89 -16.84 -14.51 -9.81
C GLN A 89 -15.47 -14.18 -9.21
N LEU A 90 -15.20 -12.90 -9.01
CA LEU A 90 -14.02 -12.42 -8.30
C LEU A 90 -14.42 -11.84 -6.95
N LEU A 91 -13.95 -12.45 -5.88
CA LEU A 91 -13.99 -11.87 -4.55
C LEU A 91 -12.68 -11.10 -4.32
N TYR A 92 -12.76 -9.91 -3.77
CA TYR A 92 -11.59 -9.06 -3.58
C TYR A 92 -11.74 -8.15 -2.35
N GLY A 93 -10.63 -7.57 -1.92
CA GLY A 93 -10.62 -6.63 -0.82
C GLY A 93 -9.21 -6.39 -0.27
N THR A 94 -9.12 -5.43 0.63
CA THR A 94 -7.87 -5.08 1.32
C THR A 94 -7.64 -5.89 2.59
N MET A 95 -8.62 -6.68 3.03
CA MET A 95 -8.54 -7.53 4.21
C MET A 95 -9.03 -8.95 3.90
N ILE A 96 -8.20 -9.94 4.22
CA ILE A 96 -8.55 -11.37 4.04
C ILE A 96 -9.86 -11.73 4.75
N ARG A 97 -10.05 -11.26 5.98
CA ARG A 97 -11.25 -11.57 6.78
C ARG A 97 -12.56 -11.14 6.11
N ASP A 98 -12.52 -10.09 5.28
CA ASP A 98 -13.72 -9.58 4.63
C ASP A 98 -14.02 -10.38 3.34
N ILE A 99 -13.00 -10.87 2.66
CA ILE A 99 -13.16 -11.84 1.55
C ILE A 99 -13.74 -13.15 2.07
N MET A 100 -13.26 -13.64 3.22
CA MET A 100 -13.74 -14.90 3.82
C MET A 100 -15.22 -14.89 4.21
N LYS A 101 -15.83 -13.71 4.37
CA LYS A 101 -17.27 -13.55 4.67
C LYS A 101 -18.15 -13.50 3.42
N GLN A 102 -17.54 -13.34 2.24
CA GLN A 102 -18.29 -13.22 1.00
C GLN A 102 -18.81 -14.60 0.54
N PRO A 103 -20.02 -14.68 -0.01
CA PRO A 103 -20.53 -15.92 -0.59
C PRO A 103 -19.60 -16.44 -1.68
N GLY A 104 -19.40 -17.75 -1.75
CA GLY A 104 -18.53 -18.39 -2.72
C GLY A 104 -17.08 -18.60 -2.26
N PHE A 105 -16.66 -18.00 -1.14
CA PHE A 105 -15.34 -18.29 -0.58
C PHE A 105 -15.30 -19.69 0.07
N VAL A 106 -14.32 -20.51 -0.35
CA VAL A 106 -14.07 -21.83 0.24
C VAL A 106 -12.86 -21.75 1.17
N LYS A 107 -13.09 -22.00 2.46
CA LYS A 107 -12.03 -21.97 3.47
C LYS A 107 -11.24 -23.29 3.47
N GLU A 108 -10.17 -23.33 2.70
CA GLU A 108 -9.24 -24.46 2.65
C GLU A 108 -7.82 -24.01 2.98
N LEU A 109 -7.13 -24.73 3.87
CA LEU A 109 -5.75 -24.40 4.24
C LEU A 109 -4.78 -24.75 3.10
N ASN A 110 -3.87 -23.85 2.82
CA ASN A 110 -2.74 -24.10 1.92
C ASN A 110 -1.53 -24.58 2.74
N GLU A 111 -1.38 -25.89 2.85
CA GLU A 111 -0.34 -26.52 3.69
C GLU A 111 1.08 -26.21 3.22
N GLU A 112 1.30 -25.99 1.93
CA GLU A 112 2.60 -25.61 1.38
C GLU A 112 3.06 -24.25 1.96
N MET A 113 2.11 -23.33 2.12
CA MET A 113 2.41 -22.02 2.70
C MET A 113 2.70 -22.08 4.21
N LEU A 114 2.20 -23.11 4.91
CA LEU A 114 2.54 -23.34 6.31
C LEU A 114 4.03 -23.70 6.46
N GLN A 115 4.56 -24.58 5.60
CA GLN A 115 5.98 -24.93 5.61
C GLN A 115 6.86 -23.72 5.33
N LEU A 116 6.47 -22.91 4.35
CA LEU A 116 7.18 -21.67 4.00
C LEU A 116 7.18 -20.68 5.18
N TYR A 117 6.04 -20.53 5.83
CA TYR A 117 5.90 -19.67 7.02
C TYR A 117 6.78 -20.13 8.18
N LEU A 118 6.82 -21.44 8.48
CA LEU A 118 7.67 -21.98 9.54
C LEU A 118 9.17 -21.76 9.29
N SER A 119 9.55 -21.62 8.02
CA SER A 119 10.96 -21.35 7.63
C SER A 119 11.32 -19.87 7.60
N LEU A 120 10.39 -19.02 7.14
CA LEU A 120 10.64 -17.60 6.85
C LEU A 120 9.93 -16.64 7.82
N THR A 121 9.02 -17.14 8.67
CA THR A 121 8.13 -16.35 9.52
C THR A 121 7.12 -15.47 8.78
N TYR A 122 7.06 -15.56 7.46
CA TYR A 122 6.05 -14.92 6.61
C TYR A 122 5.77 -15.76 5.36
N VAL A 123 4.65 -15.47 4.69
CA VAL A 123 4.29 -16.12 3.42
C VAL A 123 4.76 -15.25 2.26
N ALA A 124 5.85 -15.66 1.61
CA ALA A 124 6.40 -14.99 0.44
C ALA A 124 5.54 -15.22 -0.81
N GLY A 125 5.66 -14.29 -1.78
CA GLY A 125 4.95 -14.40 -3.06
C GLY A 125 3.45 -14.09 -2.98
N GLU A 126 2.71 -14.49 -4.02
CA GLU A 126 1.29 -14.16 -4.17
C GLU A 126 0.33 -15.01 -3.34
N ASN A 127 0.73 -16.24 -3.01
CA ASN A 127 -0.12 -17.16 -2.25
C ASN A 127 -0.36 -16.71 -0.80
N THR A 128 -1.42 -17.23 -0.19
CA THR A 128 -1.75 -17.02 1.22
C THR A 128 -1.93 -18.35 1.93
N PHE A 129 -2.24 -18.33 3.23
CA PHE A 129 -2.62 -19.54 3.97
C PHE A 129 -3.92 -20.19 3.50
N PHE A 130 -4.69 -19.51 2.67
CA PHE A 130 -5.93 -20.04 2.11
C PHE A 130 -5.72 -20.38 0.63
N ARG A 131 -6.07 -21.62 0.26
CA ARG A 131 -5.95 -22.11 -1.11
C ARG A 131 -6.80 -21.24 -2.06
N GLY A 132 -6.20 -20.81 -3.16
CA GLY A 132 -6.87 -19.96 -4.15
C GLY A 132 -6.94 -18.47 -3.79
N LEU A 133 -6.80 -18.10 -2.51
CA LEU A 133 -6.74 -16.68 -2.11
C LEU A 133 -5.33 -16.14 -2.33
N LYS A 134 -5.22 -15.14 -3.18
CA LYS A 134 -3.96 -14.56 -3.63
C LYS A 134 -3.80 -13.10 -3.24
N LYS A 135 -2.56 -12.68 -3.10
CA LYS A 135 -2.15 -11.26 -2.97
C LYS A 135 -1.93 -10.67 -4.36
N LEU A 136 -2.51 -9.52 -4.65
CA LEU A 136 -2.03 -8.70 -5.75
C LEU A 136 -0.65 -8.17 -5.35
N MET A 137 0.38 -8.54 -6.10
CA MET A 137 1.76 -8.19 -5.76
C MET A 137 2.04 -6.69 -5.98
N PRO A 138 3.04 -6.09 -5.31
CA PRO A 138 3.41 -4.69 -5.48
C PRO A 138 3.64 -4.29 -6.94
N GLY A 139 3.31 -3.03 -7.28
CA GLY A 139 3.53 -2.48 -8.61
C GLY A 139 2.74 -3.20 -9.71
N ARG A 140 1.57 -3.74 -9.36
CA ARG A 140 0.69 -4.43 -10.31
C ARG A 140 -0.73 -3.92 -10.25
N TYR A 141 -1.42 -4.10 -11.37
CA TYR A 141 -2.86 -4.00 -11.44
C TYR A 141 -3.47 -5.31 -11.98
N LEU A 142 -4.72 -5.50 -11.64
CA LEU A 142 -5.55 -6.64 -12.02
C LEU A 142 -6.76 -6.12 -12.79
N ILE A 143 -7.08 -6.77 -13.89
CA ILE A 143 -8.33 -6.58 -14.62
C ILE A 143 -9.13 -7.88 -14.52
N TRP A 144 -10.38 -7.78 -14.10
CA TRP A 144 -11.33 -8.87 -14.21
C TRP A 144 -12.45 -8.49 -15.18
N LYS A 145 -12.64 -9.32 -16.18
CA LYS A 145 -13.71 -9.17 -17.19
C LYS A 145 -14.14 -10.56 -17.66
N ASP A 146 -15.44 -10.77 -17.79
CA ASP A 146 -16.04 -12.01 -18.32
C ASP A 146 -15.50 -13.29 -17.64
N GLY A 147 -15.35 -13.27 -16.33
CA GLY A 147 -14.85 -14.39 -15.55
C GLY A 147 -13.34 -14.66 -15.67
N LYS A 148 -12.57 -13.75 -16.26
CA LYS A 148 -11.12 -13.90 -16.44
C LYS A 148 -10.35 -12.81 -15.69
N VAL A 149 -9.26 -13.23 -15.06
CA VAL A 149 -8.31 -12.34 -14.38
C VAL A 149 -7.07 -12.17 -15.25
N GLU A 150 -6.70 -10.92 -15.49
CA GLU A 150 -5.44 -10.55 -16.11
C GLU A 150 -4.64 -9.68 -15.15
N ILE A 151 -3.34 -9.97 -14.97
CA ILE A 151 -2.47 -9.21 -14.07
C ILE A 151 -1.32 -8.62 -14.87
N HIS A 152 -1.13 -7.32 -14.69
CA HIS A 152 -0.09 -6.55 -15.36
C HIS A 152 0.83 -5.89 -14.33
N ARG A 153 2.12 -5.88 -14.63
CA ARG A 153 3.10 -5.14 -13.85
C ARG A 153 3.31 -3.78 -14.49
N TYR A 154 3.02 -2.70 -13.75
CA TYR A 154 3.27 -1.35 -14.22
C TYR A 154 4.58 -0.75 -13.67
N TRP A 155 5.07 -1.28 -12.55
CA TRP A 155 6.27 -0.75 -11.92
C TRP A 155 7.23 -1.86 -11.46
N THR A 156 8.53 -1.58 -11.60
CA THR A 156 9.62 -2.43 -11.10
C THR A 156 10.73 -1.54 -10.57
N PRO A 157 11.30 -1.82 -9.37
CA PRO A 157 12.43 -1.06 -8.87
C PRO A 157 13.62 -1.19 -9.82
N LYS A 158 14.24 -0.05 -10.13
CA LYS A 158 15.47 0.00 -10.94
C LYS A 158 16.60 0.40 -10.01
N PHE A 159 17.56 -0.49 -9.87
CA PHE A 159 18.77 -0.22 -9.11
C PHE A 159 19.83 0.34 -10.06
N GLN A 160 20.31 1.52 -9.75
CA GLN A 160 21.38 2.21 -10.51
C GLN A 160 22.47 2.61 -9.53
N PRO A 161 23.41 1.69 -9.20
CA PRO A 161 24.55 2.01 -8.35
C PRO A 161 25.36 3.15 -8.94
N ASP A 162 25.67 4.14 -8.12
CA ASP A 162 26.55 5.25 -8.49
C ASP A 162 27.82 5.18 -7.63
N GLU A 163 28.87 4.63 -8.19
CA GLU A 163 30.16 4.44 -7.53
C GLU A 163 30.97 5.75 -7.46
N SER A 164 30.51 6.84 -8.08
CA SER A 164 31.18 8.13 -8.02
C SER A 164 30.94 8.89 -6.71
N LYS A 165 29.89 8.52 -5.96
CA LYS A 165 29.49 9.15 -4.69
C LYS A 165 30.20 8.48 -3.50
N SER A 166 30.68 9.30 -2.59
CA SER A 166 31.19 8.85 -1.30
C SER A 166 30.04 8.42 -0.35
N LEU A 167 30.39 7.77 0.76
CA LEU A 167 29.41 7.46 1.81
C LEU A 167 28.77 8.72 2.39
N GLU A 168 29.54 9.79 2.52
CA GLU A 168 29.07 11.09 3.03
C GLU A 168 28.09 11.73 2.03
N ASP A 169 28.37 11.72 0.74
CA ASP A 169 27.45 12.22 -0.30
C ASP A 169 26.10 11.48 -0.26
N TRP A 170 26.13 10.15 -0.08
CA TRP A 170 24.92 9.35 0.05
C TRP A 170 24.16 9.66 1.35
N ALA A 171 24.85 9.86 2.46
CA ALA A 171 24.23 10.21 3.74
C ALA A 171 23.51 11.57 3.65
N ASP A 172 24.17 12.57 3.03
CA ASP A 172 23.59 13.90 2.83
C ASP A 172 22.39 13.87 1.89
N GLU A 173 22.43 13.07 0.81
CA GLU A 173 21.32 12.92 -0.12
C GLU A 173 20.11 12.22 0.54
N ILE A 174 20.35 11.17 1.33
CA ILE A 174 19.29 10.50 2.11
C ILE A 174 18.67 11.48 3.10
N HIS A 175 19.49 12.23 3.84
CA HIS A 175 19.03 13.20 4.81
C HIS A 175 18.17 14.28 4.14
N SER A 176 18.64 14.86 3.06
CA SER A 176 17.91 15.89 2.29
C SER A 176 16.59 15.36 1.75
N THR A 177 16.58 14.14 1.20
CA THR A 177 15.37 13.50 0.70
C THR A 177 14.35 13.27 1.81
N ILE A 178 14.79 12.82 2.98
CA ILE A 178 13.88 12.62 4.12
C ILE A 178 13.33 13.95 4.62
N GLN A 179 14.16 14.99 4.71
CA GLN A 179 13.69 16.34 5.05
C GLN A 179 12.62 16.86 4.10
N GLU A 180 12.76 16.60 2.80
CA GLU A 180 11.80 17.02 1.78
C GLU A 180 10.47 16.28 1.90
N ILE A 181 10.49 14.97 2.19
CA ILE A 181 9.27 14.15 2.24
C ILE A 181 8.54 14.19 3.59
N MET A 182 9.22 14.51 4.69
CA MET A 182 8.61 14.50 6.03
C MET A 182 7.39 15.42 6.17
N PRO A 183 7.36 16.64 5.61
CA PRO A 183 6.17 17.49 5.67
C PRO A 183 4.93 16.87 5.01
N GLU A 184 5.12 16.02 3.98
CA GLU A 184 4.02 15.37 3.28
C GLU A 184 3.40 14.20 4.06
N VAL A 185 4.11 13.69 5.08
CA VAL A 185 3.59 12.64 5.97
C VAL A 185 2.57 13.20 6.97
N LYS A 186 2.64 14.53 7.24
CA LYS A 186 1.72 15.22 8.12
C LYS A 186 0.44 15.61 7.39
N THR A 187 -0.69 15.35 8.01
CA THR A 187 -1.93 16.04 7.68
C THR A 187 -2.07 17.23 8.64
N ALA A 188 -2.42 18.39 8.11
CA ALA A 188 -2.36 19.68 8.81
C ALA A 188 -3.15 19.77 10.13
N ASP A 189 -4.05 18.83 10.39
CA ASP A 189 -4.98 18.85 11.55
C ASP A 189 -4.85 17.63 12.48
N GLU A 190 -3.88 16.73 12.27
CA GLU A 190 -3.73 15.51 13.06
C GLU A 190 -2.49 15.59 13.95
N LYS A 191 -2.61 15.15 15.20
CA LYS A 191 -1.45 14.90 16.04
C LYS A 191 -0.61 13.79 15.42
N VAL A 192 0.66 14.06 15.23
CA VAL A 192 1.62 13.09 14.71
C VAL A 192 2.25 12.37 15.91
N GLU A 193 2.06 11.05 15.93
CA GLU A 193 2.72 10.14 16.87
C GLU A 193 3.72 9.28 16.08
N SER A 194 4.88 8.99 16.67
CA SER A 194 5.91 8.15 16.05
C SER A 194 6.11 6.86 16.81
N PHE A 195 6.25 5.74 16.11
CA PHE A 195 6.70 4.52 16.75
C PHE A 195 8.22 4.56 16.96
N LEU A 196 8.64 4.19 18.16
CA LEU A 196 10.04 4.14 18.56
C LEU A 196 10.40 2.74 19.08
N SER A 197 11.26 2.03 18.36
CA SER A 197 11.81 0.74 18.78
C SER A 197 13.23 0.84 19.35
N GLY A 198 13.85 2.03 19.32
CA GLY A 198 15.26 2.22 19.65
C GLY A 198 16.23 1.76 18.55
N GLY A 199 15.72 1.23 17.43
CA GLY A 199 16.49 0.97 16.23
C GLY A 199 16.86 2.25 15.47
N VAL A 200 17.88 2.19 14.61
CA VAL A 200 18.39 3.37 13.88
C VAL A 200 17.30 4.04 13.06
N ASP A 201 16.49 3.27 12.33
CA ASP A 201 15.49 3.82 11.41
C ASP A 201 14.38 4.57 12.15
N SER A 202 13.79 3.95 13.19
CA SER A 202 12.72 4.55 13.98
C SER A 202 13.21 5.80 14.73
N SER A 203 14.42 5.77 15.26
CA SER A 203 15.05 6.89 15.95
C SER A 203 15.32 8.04 14.99
N TYR A 204 15.80 7.74 13.79
CA TYR A 204 16.05 8.74 12.75
C TYR A 204 14.74 9.38 12.25
N VAL A 205 13.70 8.58 11.99
CA VAL A 205 12.38 9.09 11.60
C VAL A 205 11.79 9.98 12.71
N LEU A 206 11.89 9.57 13.98
CA LEU A 206 11.45 10.40 15.11
C LEU A 206 12.20 11.73 15.16
N ALA A 207 13.53 11.71 15.03
CA ALA A 207 14.35 12.94 15.05
C ALA A 207 14.05 13.89 13.88
N MET A 208 13.61 13.38 12.75
CA MET A 208 13.22 14.15 11.56
C MET A 208 11.75 14.55 11.55
N SER A 209 10.93 13.96 12.43
CA SER A 209 9.51 14.28 12.57
C SER A 209 9.30 15.38 13.60
N ASP A 210 8.15 16.10 13.53
CA ASP A 210 7.69 16.96 14.63
C ASP A 210 6.69 16.19 15.51
N ALA A 211 6.91 14.90 15.74
CA ALA A 211 6.05 14.10 16.58
C ALA A 211 6.12 14.62 18.03
N GLU A 212 4.95 14.86 18.63
CA GLU A 212 4.84 15.29 20.02
C GLU A 212 4.96 14.11 20.99
N GLN A 213 4.76 12.89 20.49
CA GLN A 213 4.75 11.67 21.28
C GLN A 213 5.40 10.53 20.48
N ALA A 214 6.16 9.71 21.20
CA ALA A 214 6.70 8.46 20.68
C ALA A 214 6.10 7.28 21.43
N ASP A 215 5.62 6.28 20.71
CA ASP A 215 5.05 5.05 21.27
C ASP A 215 5.98 3.87 21.03
N GLY A 216 6.27 3.13 22.11
CA GLY A 216 7.06 1.89 22.06
C GLY A 216 6.23 0.67 22.40
N CYS A 217 6.64 -0.50 21.93
CA CYS A 217 6.10 -1.78 22.34
C CYS A 217 7.07 -2.46 23.30
N GLY A 218 6.63 -2.71 24.56
CA GLY A 218 7.32 -3.58 25.51
C GLY A 218 6.78 -4.99 25.51
N TYR A 219 7.62 -5.95 25.91
CA TYR A 219 7.26 -7.35 26.04
C TYR A 219 7.61 -7.86 27.44
N GLU A 220 6.78 -8.76 27.99
CA GLU A 220 7.07 -9.41 29.28
C GLU A 220 8.34 -10.28 29.21
N GLU A 221 8.68 -10.79 28.04
CA GLU A 221 9.87 -11.59 27.82
C GLU A 221 11.05 -10.67 27.44
N GLU A 222 12.01 -10.54 28.36
CA GLU A 222 13.15 -9.62 28.29
C GLU A 222 13.95 -9.72 26.97
N ARG A 223 14.09 -10.92 26.40
CA ARG A 223 14.80 -11.14 25.14
C ARG A 223 14.15 -10.49 23.91
N PHE A 224 12.87 -10.10 24.00
CA PHE A 224 12.11 -9.44 22.95
C PHE A 224 11.76 -7.98 23.29
N ASP A 225 12.11 -7.55 24.52
CA ASP A 225 11.80 -6.22 25.00
C ASP A 225 12.90 -5.22 24.61
N GLU A 226 12.57 -4.31 23.70
CA GLU A 226 13.43 -3.24 23.23
C GLU A 226 13.12 -1.89 23.93
N SER A 227 12.21 -1.86 24.91
CA SER A 227 11.78 -0.64 25.58
C SER A 227 12.93 0.12 26.23
N VAL A 228 13.88 -0.60 26.85
CA VAL A 228 15.10 0.01 27.45
C VAL A 228 15.99 0.71 26.41
N LEU A 229 15.99 0.23 25.16
CA LEU A 229 16.74 0.87 24.09
C LEU A 229 16.01 2.11 23.58
N ALA A 230 14.68 2.04 23.44
CA ALA A 230 13.83 3.16 23.04
C ALA A 230 13.89 4.32 24.05
N GLU A 231 13.92 4.00 25.36
CA GLU A 231 14.03 5.02 26.43
C GLU A 231 15.36 5.81 26.43
N LYS A 232 16.39 5.30 25.76
CA LYS A 232 17.72 5.94 25.69
C LYS A 232 17.91 6.80 24.45
N THR A 233 16.97 6.72 23.51
CA THR A 233 16.98 7.49 22.28
C THR A 233 16.36 8.88 22.46
#